data_2050217f8ded8dbc8b336664ef1fde02
#
_entry.id   2050217f8ded8dbc8b336664ef1fde02
#
_cell.length_a   1.000
_cell.length_b   1.000
_cell.length_c   1.000
_cell.angle_alpha   90.00
_cell.angle_beta   90.00
_cell.angle_gamma   90.00
#
_symmetry.space_group_name_H-M   'P 1'
#
loop_
_entity.id
_entity.type
_entity.pdbx_description
1 polymer ?
#
loop_
_entity_poly.entity_id
_entity_poly.type
_entity_poly.pdbx_seq_one_letter_code
_entity_poly.pdbx_strand_id
1 'polypeptide(L)'
;MIAKQELVDGLRFAGARAAAISSYCQDWDHQLGHQWTSGDAFRHVAAVAGGASGLYGMLDSGVLSGLPAQRIAENNAKAIDGLKEKSREDVAQAIIDGHNVSADFVATLDEADLAKVVTLGGYEMPKGEIVAQVWIHHALAHSYEASARWPLQ
;
A
#
# COMPACT_ATOMS: atom_id res chain seq x y z
N MET A 1 -11.76 -11.39 -13.11
CA MET A 1 -11.76 -9.90 -12.98
C MET A 1 -12.37 -9.59 -11.61
N ILE A 2 -11.71 -8.76 -10.82
CA ILE A 2 -12.23 -8.34 -9.52
C ILE A 2 -13.30 -7.27 -9.77
N ALA A 3 -14.47 -7.38 -9.16
CA ALA A 3 -15.51 -6.37 -9.29
C ALA A 3 -15.09 -5.04 -8.63
N LYS A 4 -15.51 -3.91 -9.19
CA LYS A 4 -15.16 -2.58 -8.65
C LYS A 4 -15.55 -2.45 -7.17
N GLN A 5 -16.73 -2.91 -6.78
CA GLN A 5 -17.17 -2.85 -5.39
C GLN A 5 -16.27 -3.69 -4.47
N GLU A 6 -15.80 -4.84 -4.91
CA GLU A 6 -14.85 -5.66 -4.14
C GLU A 6 -13.51 -4.95 -3.93
N LEU A 7 -13.04 -4.18 -4.93
CA LEU A 7 -11.83 -3.36 -4.79
C LEU A 7 -12.04 -2.23 -3.76
N VAL A 8 -13.16 -1.53 -3.84
CA VAL A 8 -13.50 -0.44 -2.91
C VAL A 8 -13.58 -0.97 -1.48
N ASP A 9 -14.28 -2.07 -1.27
CA ASP A 9 -14.44 -2.68 0.06
C ASP A 9 -13.11 -3.26 0.56
N GLY A 10 -12.34 -3.87 -0.33
CA GLY A 10 -11.00 -4.39 -0.04
C GLY A 10 -10.01 -3.30 0.38
N LEU A 11 -10.03 -2.15 -0.27
CA LEU A 11 -9.20 -0.99 0.09
C LEU A 11 -9.54 -0.48 1.50
N ARG A 12 -10.82 -0.27 1.80
CA ARG A 12 -11.27 0.17 3.12
C ARG A 12 -10.93 -0.86 4.20
N PHE A 13 -11.13 -2.15 3.90
CA PHE A 13 -10.76 -3.24 4.80
C PHE A 13 -9.25 -3.25 5.05
N ALA A 14 -8.42 -3.15 4.01
CA ALA A 14 -6.96 -3.16 4.14
C ALA A 14 -6.47 -1.99 5.00
N GLY A 15 -7.01 -0.79 4.79
CA GLY A 15 -6.68 0.39 5.59
C GLY A 15 -7.05 0.22 7.06
N ALA A 16 -8.28 -0.20 7.35
CA ALA A 16 -8.73 -0.43 8.73
C ALA A 16 -7.91 -1.56 9.40
N ARG A 17 -7.62 -2.64 8.67
CA ARG A 17 -6.86 -3.76 9.21
C ARG A 17 -5.40 -3.41 9.45
N ALA A 18 -4.73 -2.75 8.52
CA ALA A 18 -3.34 -2.31 8.66
C ALA A 18 -3.17 -1.33 9.82
N ALA A 19 -4.09 -0.37 9.96
CA ALA A 19 -4.10 0.56 11.08
C ALA A 19 -4.31 -0.14 12.42
N ALA A 20 -5.23 -1.09 12.52
CA ALA A 20 -5.42 -1.89 13.72
C ALA A 20 -4.16 -2.69 14.08
N ILE A 21 -3.51 -3.32 13.10
CA ILE A 21 -2.26 -4.06 13.32
C ILE A 21 -1.15 -3.12 13.80
N SER A 22 -1.00 -1.93 13.23
CA SER A 22 -0.01 -0.94 13.66
C SER A 22 -0.21 -0.54 15.13
N SER A 23 -1.46 -0.42 15.57
CA SER A 23 -1.82 -0.11 16.96
C SER A 23 -1.50 -1.27 17.92
N TYR A 24 -1.60 -2.52 17.47
CA TYR A 24 -1.25 -3.71 18.30
C TYR A 24 0.24 -3.96 18.36
N CYS A 25 1.01 -3.53 17.39
CA CYS A 25 2.44 -3.75 17.33
C CYS A 25 3.14 -2.94 18.43
N GLN A 26 3.61 -3.63 19.45
CA GLN A 26 4.23 -2.97 20.61
C GLN A 26 5.64 -2.47 20.32
N ASP A 27 6.40 -3.20 19.50
CA ASP A 27 7.80 -2.91 19.20
C ASP A 27 7.96 -2.41 17.77
N TRP A 28 7.89 -1.10 17.60
CA TRP A 28 8.09 -0.43 16.32
C TRP A 28 9.57 -0.35 15.91
N ASP A 29 10.49 -0.50 16.84
CA ASP A 29 11.94 -0.40 16.60
C ASP A 29 12.55 -1.75 16.21
N HIS A 30 11.75 -2.81 16.22
CA HIS A 30 12.23 -4.12 15.81
C HIS A 30 12.70 -4.13 14.36
N GLN A 31 13.95 -4.59 14.17
CA GLN A 31 14.56 -4.72 12.86
C GLN A 31 13.96 -5.89 12.09
N LEU A 32 13.43 -5.62 10.91
CA LEU A 32 12.97 -6.64 9.96
C LEU A 32 14.17 -7.25 9.22
N GLY A 33 13.95 -8.31 8.47
CA GLY A 33 14.99 -9.01 7.72
C GLY A 33 15.66 -8.23 6.58
N HIS A 34 15.23 -6.99 6.36
CA HIS A 34 15.79 -5.99 5.44
C HIS A 34 16.12 -4.70 6.21
N GLN A 35 16.29 -3.57 5.52
CA GLN A 35 16.74 -2.32 6.16
C GLN A 35 15.70 -1.60 7.03
N TRP A 36 14.46 -2.04 7.04
CA TRP A 36 13.36 -1.38 7.73
C TRP A 36 13.13 -1.93 9.14
N THR A 37 12.62 -1.07 10.01
CA THR A 37 11.98 -1.47 11.26
C THR A 37 10.51 -1.77 11.04
N SER A 38 9.84 -2.36 12.05
CA SER A 38 8.37 -2.51 12.02
C SER A 38 7.66 -1.17 11.85
N GLY A 39 8.14 -0.12 12.53
CA GLY A 39 7.61 1.23 12.38
C GLY A 39 7.81 1.80 10.98
N ASP A 40 8.93 1.50 10.32
CA ASP A 40 9.17 1.93 8.94
C ASP A 40 8.20 1.24 7.96
N ALA A 41 7.89 -0.02 8.18
CA ALA A 41 6.88 -0.72 7.37
C ALA A 41 5.48 -0.08 7.49
N PHE A 42 5.05 0.29 8.70
CA PHE A 42 3.77 1.01 8.87
C PHE A 42 3.80 2.41 8.27
N ARG A 43 4.90 3.16 8.42
CA ARG A 43 5.07 4.47 7.77
C ARG A 43 5.05 4.35 6.25
N HIS A 44 5.66 3.29 5.70
CA HIS A 44 5.60 3.02 4.27
C HIS A 44 4.15 2.79 3.81
N VAL A 45 3.39 1.95 4.52
CA VAL A 45 1.97 1.73 4.21
C VAL A 45 1.19 3.04 4.26
N ALA A 46 1.41 3.87 5.29
CA ALA A 46 0.76 5.19 5.39
C ALA A 46 1.11 6.12 4.23
N ALA A 47 2.39 6.14 3.82
CA ALA A 47 2.88 7.02 2.76
C ALA A 47 2.29 6.67 1.38
N VAL A 48 2.04 5.39 1.11
CA VAL A 48 1.52 4.94 -0.20
C VAL A 48 0.00 4.82 -0.24
N ALA A 49 -0.66 4.82 0.91
CA ALA A 49 -2.09 4.52 1.03
C ALA A 49 -2.99 5.36 0.13
N GLY A 50 -2.73 6.67 0.02
CA GLY A 50 -3.53 7.62 -0.78
C GLY A 50 -3.07 7.75 -2.24
N GLY A 51 -2.09 6.97 -2.69
CA GLY A 51 -1.41 7.15 -3.98
C GLY A 51 -2.12 6.57 -5.20
N ALA A 52 -3.29 5.95 -5.05
CA ALA A 52 -3.95 5.21 -6.13
C ALA A 52 -4.21 6.06 -7.38
N SER A 53 -4.73 7.27 -7.23
CA SER A 53 -5.04 8.14 -8.38
C SER A 53 -3.80 8.52 -9.20
N GLY A 54 -2.70 8.84 -8.52
CA GLY A 54 -1.45 9.22 -9.17
C GLY A 54 -0.82 8.07 -9.95
N LEU A 55 -0.73 6.89 -9.33
CA LEU A 55 -0.14 5.72 -9.98
C LEU A 55 -1.03 5.19 -11.09
N TYR A 56 -2.35 5.15 -10.88
CA TYR A 56 -3.32 4.68 -11.87
C TYR A 56 -3.23 5.46 -13.18
N GLY A 57 -3.08 6.80 -13.09
CA GLY A 57 -2.90 7.66 -14.26
C GLY A 57 -1.60 7.38 -15.04
N MET A 58 -0.61 6.75 -14.41
CA MET A 58 0.65 6.39 -15.06
C MET A 58 0.67 4.98 -15.67
N LEU A 59 -0.33 4.15 -15.40
CA LEU A 59 -0.36 2.75 -15.89
C LEU A 59 -0.36 2.66 -17.41
N ASP A 60 -1.12 3.52 -18.09
CA ASP A 60 -1.22 3.50 -19.56
C ASP A 60 0.06 4.00 -20.26
N SER A 61 0.90 4.76 -19.56
CA SER A 61 2.11 5.36 -20.13
C SER A 61 3.32 4.41 -20.21
N GLY A 62 3.26 3.27 -19.52
CA GLY A 62 4.38 2.35 -19.39
C GLY A 62 5.57 2.88 -18.56
N VAL A 63 5.50 4.10 -18.04
CA VAL A 63 6.60 4.73 -17.26
C VAL A 63 6.96 3.90 -16.02
N LEU A 64 5.97 3.26 -15.39
CA LEU A 64 6.19 2.46 -14.18
C LEU A 64 7.02 1.21 -14.44
N SER A 65 6.90 0.60 -15.62
CA SER A 65 7.68 -0.59 -15.98
C SER A 65 9.18 -0.30 -16.17
N GLY A 66 9.55 0.96 -16.39
CA GLY A 66 10.93 1.41 -16.57
C GLY A 66 11.59 1.99 -15.32
N LEU A 67 10.88 2.04 -14.17
CA LEU A 67 11.46 2.60 -12.96
C LEU A 67 12.55 1.69 -12.37
N PRO A 68 13.79 2.18 -12.19
CA PRO A 68 14.84 1.42 -11.55
C PRO A 68 14.49 1.10 -10.10
N ALA A 69 14.80 -0.12 -9.64
CA ALA A 69 14.56 -0.55 -8.26
C ALA A 69 15.20 0.39 -7.23
N GLN A 70 16.40 0.92 -7.53
CA GLN A 70 17.06 1.92 -6.69
C GLN A 70 16.21 3.18 -6.51
N ARG A 71 15.58 3.67 -7.58
CA ARG A 71 14.72 4.86 -7.51
C ARG A 71 13.49 4.64 -6.65
N ILE A 72 12.91 3.45 -6.73
CA ILE A 72 11.78 3.05 -5.88
C ILE A 72 12.23 3.02 -4.41
N ALA A 73 13.37 2.42 -4.12
CA ALA A 73 13.93 2.36 -2.77
C ALA A 73 14.22 3.76 -2.18
N GLU A 74 14.82 4.67 -2.97
CA GLU A 74 15.07 6.04 -2.57
C GLU A 74 13.77 6.82 -2.27
N ASN A 75 12.76 6.67 -3.12
CA ASN A 75 11.46 7.30 -2.92
C ASN A 75 10.77 6.77 -1.65
N ASN A 76 10.83 5.46 -1.42
CA ASN A 76 10.27 4.85 -0.21
C ASN A 76 10.99 5.34 1.06
N ALA A 77 12.33 5.38 1.04
CA ALA A 77 13.11 5.88 2.16
C ALA A 77 12.75 7.33 2.51
N LYS A 78 12.64 8.20 1.50
CA LYS A 78 12.23 9.59 1.67
C LYS A 78 10.80 9.72 2.22
N ALA A 79 9.88 8.91 1.74
CA ALA A 79 8.49 8.92 2.18
C ALA A 79 8.36 8.45 3.64
N ILE A 80 9.09 7.40 4.02
CA ILE A 80 9.18 6.92 5.42
C ILE A 80 9.76 7.99 6.33
N ASP A 81 10.87 8.63 5.90
CA ASP A 81 11.57 9.67 6.67
C ASP A 81 10.64 10.86 6.95
N GLY A 82 9.82 11.25 6.00
CA GLY A 82 8.80 12.30 6.17
C GLY A 82 7.73 12.00 7.23
N LEU A 83 7.62 10.77 7.69
CA LEU A 83 6.66 10.35 8.71
C LEU A 83 7.31 9.94 10.05
N LYS A 84 8.62 10.06 10.21
CA LYS A 84 9.32 9.62 11.41
C LYS A 84 8.90 10.36 12.67
N GLU A 85 8.59 11.65 12.55
CA GLU A 85 8.15 12.48 13.67
C GLU A 85 6.65 12.35 13.99
N LYS A 86 5.91 11.56 13.21
CA LYS A 86 4.50 11.31 13.49
C LYS A 86 4.32 10.29 14.61
N SER A 87 3.32 10.52 15.45
CA SER A 87 2.92 9.54 16.45
C SER A 87 2.40 8.26 15.81
N ARG A 88 2.32 7.16 16.57
CA ARG A 88 1.76 5.90 16.09
C ARG A 88 0.29 6.05 15.69
N GLU A 89 -0.44 6.82 16.46
CA GLU A 89 -1.84 7.15 16.24
C GLU A 89 -2.01 7.95 14.93
N ASP A 90 -1.14 8.94 14.68
CA ASP A 90 -1.16 9.71 13.42
C ASP A 90 -0.84 8.84 12.21
N VAL A 91 0.11 7.88 12.34
CA VAL A 91 0.43 6.94 11.27
C VAL A 91 -0.75 5.99 11.01
N ALA A 92 -1.38 5.45 12.06
CA ALA A 92 -2.57 4.61 11.93
C ALA A 92 -3.72 5.36 11.26
N GLN A 93 -3.95 6.61 11.65
CA GLN A 93 -4.98 7.44 11.02
C GLN A 93 -4.66 7.73 9.55
N ALA A 94 -3.40 8.04 9.23
CA ALA A 94 -2.96 8.26 7.85
C ALA A 94 -3.15 7.02 6.96
N ILE A 95 -2.97 5.80 7.50
CA ILE A 95 -3.27 4.55 6.80
C ILE A 95 -4.77 4.49 6.44
N ILE A 96 -5.66 4.76 7.40
CA ILE A 96 -7.11 4.73 7.17
C ILE A 96 -7.51 5.77 6.12
N ASP A 97 -7.10 7.01 6.33
CA ASP A 97 -7.48 8.14 5.49
C ASP A 97 -6.98 7.95 4.05
N GLY A 98 -5.73 7.51 3.89
CA GLY A 98 -5.15 7.24 2.59
C GLY A 98 -5.88 6.12 1.83
N HIS A 99 -6.20 5.01 2.50
CA HIS A 99 -6.97 3.94 1.86
C HIS A 99 -8.40 4.38 1.51
N ASN A 100 -9.04 5.20 2.32
CA ASN A 100 -10.34 5.76 2.00
C ASN A 100 -10.27 6.67 0.76
N VAL A 101 -9.26 7.55 0.66
CA VAL A 101 -9.02 8.37 -0.53
C VAL A 101 -8.83 7.49 -1.77
N SER A 102 -8.05 6.42 -1.67
CA SER A 102 -7.85 5.47 -2.77
C SER A 102 -9.14 4.72 -3.13
N ALA A 103 -9.94 4.31 -2.13
CA ALA A 103 -11.23 3.66 -2.35
C ALA A 103 -12.24 4.59 -3.04
N ASP A 104 -12.32 5.84 -2.59
CA ASP A 104 -13.19 6.85 -3.19
C ASP A 104 -12.80 7.15 -4.64
N PHE A 105 -11.50 7.21 -4.94
CA PHE A 105 -11.00 7.33 -6.30
C PHE A 105 -11.43 6.11 -7.15
N VAL A 106 -11.21 4.88 -6.69
CA VAL A 106 -11.58 3.66 -7.41
C VAL A 106 -13.08 3.58 -7.66
N ALA A 107 -13.91 4.06 -6.73
CA ALA A 107 -15.36 4.12 -6.92
C ALA A 107 -15.78 4.99 -8.12
N THR A 108 -14.97 5.97 -8.51
CA THR A 108 -15.24 6.83 -9.69
C THR A 108 -14.86 6.21 -11.03
N LEU A 109 -14.08 5.12 -11.04
CA LEU A 109 -13.57 4.51 -12.26
C LEU A 109 -14.64 3.66 -12.97
N ASP A 110 -14.52 3.56 -14.29
CA ASP A 110 -15.33 2.64 -15.08
C ASP A 110 -14.82 1.20 -14.96
N GLU A 111 -15.72 0.24 -14.89
CA GLU A 111 -15.36 -1.19 -14.86
C GLU A 111 -14.60 -1.61 -16.12
N ALA A 112 -14.96 -1.03 -17.27
CA ALA A 112 -14.26 -1.28 -18.53
C ALA A 112 -12.82 -0.78 -18.50
N ASP A 113 -12.53 0.32 -17.78
CA ASP A 113 -11.16 0.81 -17.61
C ASP A 113 -10.37 -0.06 -16.62
N LEU A 114 -10.99 -0.49 -15.53
CA LEU A 114 -10.39 -1.45 -14.58
C LEU A 114 -10.05 -2.80 -15.23
N ALA A 115 -10.78 -3.18 -16.26
CA ALA A 115 -10.57 -4.41 -17.03
C ALA A 115 -9.43 -4.33 -18.06
N LYS A 116 -8.96 -3.13 -18.39
CA LYS A 116 -7.85 -2.97 -19.35
C LYS A 116 -6.60 -3.63 -18.85
N VAL A 117 -5.99 -4.46 -19.70
CA VAL A 117 -4.73 -5.11 -19.43
C VAL A 117 -3.58 -4.16 -19.74
N VAL A 118 -2.66 -4.05 -18.81
CA VAL A 118 -1.42 -3.28 -18.94
C VAL A 118 -0.23 -4.10 -18.46
N THR A 119 0.98 -3.71 -18.87
CA THR A 119 2.20 -4.37 -18.42
C THR A 119 2.80 -3.61 -17.25
N LEU A 120 3.04 -4.31 -16.13
CA LEU A 120 3.75 -3.78 -14.97
C LEU A 120 4.77 -4.80 -14.48
N GLY A 121 6.03 -4.39 -14.36
CA GLY A 121 7.11 -5.27 -13.89
C GLY A 121 7.34 -6.52 -14.74
N GLY A 122 6.99 -6.49 -16.04
CA GLY A 122 7.09 -7.61 -16.95
C GLY A 122 5.87 -8.55 -16.94
N TYR A 123 4.84 -8.25 -16.15
CA TYR A 123 3.60 -9.02 -16.08
C TYR A 123 2.46 -8.25 -16.73
N GLU A 124 1.63 -8.95 -17.50
CA GLU A 124 0.38 -8.42 -18.03
C GLU A 124 -0.76 -8.73 -17.06
N MET A 125 -1.47 -7.69 -16.62
CA MET A 125 -2.61 -7.86 -15.72
C MET A 125 -3.63 -6.73 -15.86
N PRO A 126 -4.91 -6.95 -15.53
CA PRO A 126 -5.90 -5.89 -15.49
C PRO A 126 -5.53 -4.78 -14.50
N LYS A 127 -5.86 -3.53 -14.82
CA LYS A 127 -5.60 -2.39 -13.90
C LYS A 127 -6.23 -2.60 -12.52
N GLY A 128 -7.43 -3.19 -12.45
CA GLY A 128 -8.07 -3.51 -11.18
C GLY A 128 -7.25 -4.50 -10.33
N GLU A 129 -6.57 -5.45 -10.96
CA GLU A 129 -5.67 -6.36 -10.24
C GLU A 129 -4.43 -5.65 -9.72
N ILE A 130 -3.88 -4.68 -10.46
CA ILE A 130 -2.78 -3.83 -9.98
C ILE A 130 -3.22 -3.06 -8.73
N VAL A 131 -4.44 -2.50 -8.73
CA VAL A 131 -4.99 -1.83 -7.55
C VAL A 131 -5.03 -2.78 -6.36
N ALA A 132 -5.53 -4.00 -6.53
CA ALA A 132 -5.56 -4.99 -5.46
C ALA A 132 -4.16 -5.35 -4.95
N GLN A 133 -3.20 -5.57 -5.85
CA GLN A 133 -1.84 -5.93 -5.48
C GLN A 133 -1.13 -4.81 -4.71
N VAL A 134 -1.23 -3.57 -5.20
CA VAL A 134 -0.42 -2.45 -4.67
C VAL A 134 -1.04 -1.83 -3.41
N TRP A 135 -2.36 -1.82 -3.25
CA TRP A 135 -2.99 -1.14 -2.11
C TRP A 135 -3.69 -2.07 -1.12
N ILE A 136 -4.08 -3.28 -1.52
CA ILE A 136 -4.70 -4.24 -0.62
C ILE A 136 -3.66 -5.26 -0.13
N HIS A 137 -3.13 -6.06 -1.05
CA HIS A 137 -2.23 -7.15 -0.68
C HIS A 137 -0.90 -6.64 -0.10
N HIS A 138 -0.29 -5.64 -0.72
CA HIS A 138 0.96 -5.05 -0.29
C HIS A 138 0.84 -4.39 1.11
N ALA A 139 -0.24 -3.63 1.37
CA ALA A 139 -0.47 -3.02 2.68
C ALA A 139 -0.62 -4.09 3.77
N LEU A 140 -1.38 -5.15 3.51
CA LEU A 140 -1.57 -6.26 4.44
C LEU A 140 -0.27 -7.05 4.63
N ALA A 141 0.49 -7.31 3.56
CA ALA A 141 1.76 -8.02 3.63
C ALA A 141 2.76 -7.32 4.55
N HIS A 142 2.99 -6.01 4.37
CA HIS A 142 3.86 -5.23 5.24
C HIS A 142 3.36 -5.15 6.67
N SER A 143 2.05 -5.04 6.87
CA SER A 143 1.46 -4.99 8.21
C SER A 143 1.67 -6.31 8.95
N TYR A 144 1.47 -7.45 8.28
CA TYR A 144 1.70 -8.76 8.87
C TYR A 144 3.19 -9.03 9.12
N GLU A 145 4.07 -8.69 8.16
CA GLU A 145 5.52 -8.79 8.34
C GLU A 145 5.98 -8.01 9.56
N ALA A 146 5.52 -6.77 9.73
CA ALA A 146 5.89 -5.91 10.83
C ALA A 146 5.42 -6.43 12.20
N SER A 147 4.31 -7.17 12.25
CA SER A 147 3.66 -7.62 13.49
C SER A 147 3.77 -9.12 13.76
N ALA A 148 4.22 -9.92 12.79
CA ALA A 148 4.23 -11.39 12.87
C ALA A 148 5.33 -11.91 13.82
N ARG A 149 5.07 -11.82 15.12
CA ARG A 149 5.98 -12.29 16.19
C ARG A 149 5.25 -13.14 17.20
N TRP A 150 4.37 -13.98 16.72
CA TRP A 150 3.78 -14.97 17.59
C TRP A 150 4.86 -16.01 17.90
N PRO A 151 5.27 -16.18 19.16
CA PRO A 151 5.95 -17.39 19.54
C PRO A 151 4.93 -18.50 19.36
N LEU A 152 4.98 -19.17 18.23
CA LEU A 152 4.36 -20.48 18.09
C LEU A 152 5.14 -21.41 19.02
N GLN A 153 4.68 -21.49 20.26
CA GLN A 153 5.10 -22.54 21.17
C GLN A 153 4.27 -23.78 20.95
#